data_2a4acebb86c20fec82dea42f164c837d
#
_entry.id   2a4acebb86c20fec82dea42f164c837d
#
_cell.length_a   1.000
_cell.length_b   1.000
_cell.length_c   1.000
_cell.angle_alpha   90.00
_cell.angle_beta   90.00
_cell.angle_gamma   90.00
#
_symmetry.space_group_name_H-M   'P 1'
#
loop_
_entity.id
_entity.type
_entity.pdbx_description
1 polymer ?
#
loop_
_entity_poly.entity_id
_entity_poly.type
_entity_poly.pdbx_seq_one_letter_code
_entity_poly.pdbx_strand_id
1 'polypeptide(L)'
;MSKETRTYADRREANKASVIKRRRQNKLVLVEYKGGKCERCGYNKCVDALEFHHLDPTTKEAKNLGTTSAIEKQKVEADKCILVCANCHREIHNELRNGM
;
A
#
# COMPACT_ATOMS: atom_id res chain seq x y z
N MET A 1 -4.54 -18.89 37.08
CA MET A 1 -4.79 -18.58 36.31
C MET A 1 -5.01 -17.93 35.73
N SER A 2 -4.80 -17.47 35.82
CA SER A 2 -5.39 -16.74 35.26
C SER A 2 -5.90 -17.24 34.41
N LYS A 3 -6.42 -17.32 34.47
CA LYS A 3 -6.99 -17.77 33.61
C LYS A 3 -7.31 -17.00 32.63
N GLU A 4 -6.82 -17.28 31.68
CA GLU A 4 -7.06 -16.55 30.49
C GLU A 4 -8.51 -16.57 30.15
N THR A 5 -9.09 -15.42 30.08
CA THR A 5 -10.51 -15.31 29.82
C THR A 5 -10.80 -14.67 28.47
N ARG A 6 -9.77 -14.56 27.63
CA ARG A 6 -9.93 -13.94 26.33
C ARG A 6 -10.92 -14.73 25.48
N THR A 7 -11.93 -14.06 24.94
CA THR A 7 -12.94 -14.69 24.11
C THR A 7 -12.48 -14.78 22.65
N TYR A 8 -13.24 -15.51 21.84
CA TYR A 8 -12.99 -15.58 20.41
C TYR A 8 -13.04 -14.19 19.78
N ALA A 9 -13.99 -13.36 20.20
CA ALA A 9 -14.09 -12.00 19.69
C ALA A 9 -12.84 -11.17 20.02
N ASP A 10 -12.31 -11.34 21.22
CA ASP A 10 -11.08 -10.63 21.63
C ASP A 10 -9.90 -11.04 20.76
N ARG A 11 -9.80 -12.32 20.42
CA ARG A 11 -8.72 -12.80 19.56
C ARG A 11 -8.84 -12.24 18.16
N ARG A 12 -10.07 -12.14 17.65
CA ARG A 12 -10.30 -11.56 16.34
C ARG A 12 -9.86 -10.10 16.28
N GLU A 13 -10.17 -9.34 17.33
CA GLU A 13 -9.75 -7.94 17.40
C GLU A 13 -8.23 -7.81 17.43
N ALA A 14 -7.57 -8.65 18.21
CA ALA A 14 -6.11 -8.63 18.28
C ALA A 14 -5.50 -9.00 16.93
N ASN A 15 -6.05 -10.00 16.24
CA ASN A 15 -5.56 -10.40 14.93
C ASN A 15 -5.74 -9.29 13.89
N LYS A 16 -6.89 -8.62 13.92
CA LYS A 16 -7.15 -7.49 13.05
C LYS A 16 -6.13 -6.38 13.25
N ALA A 17 -5.86 -6.03 14.50
CA ALA A 17 -4.89 -4.99 14.82
C ALA A 17 -3.51 -5.36 14.30
N SER A 18 -3.11 -6.63 14.45
CA SER A 18 -1.83 -7.11 13.95
C SER A 18 -1.72 -7.01 12.44
N VAL A 19 -2.79 -7.36 11.73
CA VAL A 19 -2.82 -7.29 10.27
C VAL A 19 -2.69 -5.84 9.81
N ILE A 20 -3.43 -4.94 10.42
CA ILE A 20 -3.37 -3.52 10.07
C ILE A 20 -1.96 -2.97 10.29
N LYS A 21 -1.36 -3.32 11.41
CA LYS A 21 0.00 -2.88 11.72
C LYS A 21 1.00 -3.38 10.69
N ARG A 22 0.90 -4.66 10.32
CA ARG A 22 1.81 -5.25 9.35
C ARG A 22 1.65 -4.59 7.97
N ARG A 23 0.41 -4.35 7.56
CA ARG A 23 0.15 -3.67 6.28
C ARG A 23 0.76 -2.28 6.25
N ARG A 24 0.64 -1.55 7.36
CA ARG A 24 1.22 -0.21 7.46
C ARG A 24 2.74 -0.27 7.38
N GLN A 25 3.35 -1.22 8.07
CA GLN A 25 4.81 -1.38 8.03
C GLN A 25 5.26 -1.75 6.63
N ASN A 26 4.56 -2.65 5.97
CA ASN A 26 4.89 -3.04 4.60
C ASN A 26 4.78 -1.85 3.66
N LYS A 27 3.75 -1.03 3.83
CA LYS A 27 3.60 0.16 3.00
C LYS A 27 4.76 1.12 3.20
N LEU A 28 5.21 1.32 4.43
CA LEU A 28 6.36 2.18 4.71
C LEU A 28 7.61 1.68 4.00
N VAL A 29 7.84 0.37 4.05
CA VAL A 29 8.99 -0.23 3.37
C VAL A 29 8.89 0.00 1.87
N LEU A 30 7.72 -0.23 1.29
CA LEU A 30 7.53 -0.08 -0.16
C LEU A 30 7.65 1.37 -0.60
N VAL A 31 7.10 2.30 0.18
CA VAL A 31 7.20 3.73 -0.12
C VAL A 31 8.67 4.15 -0.14
N GLU A 32 9.43 3.73 0.86
CA GLU A 32 10.85 4.04 0.92
C GLU A 32 11.60 3.40 -0.24
N TYR A 33 11.26 2.16 -0.57
CA TYR A 33 11.84 1.45 -1.70
C TYR A 33 11.64 2.20 -3.02
N LYS A 34 10.51 2.91 -3.15
CA LYS A 34 10.19 3.65 -4.37
C LYS A 34 10.62 5.12 -4.30
N GLY A 35 11.41 5.50 -3.29
CA GLY A 35 11.96 6.85 -3.21
C GLY A 35 11.31 7.77 -2.22
N GLY A 36 10.23 7.36 -1.57
CA GLY A 36 9.65 8.10 -0.45
C GLY A 36 8.84 9.33 -0.78
N LYS A 37 8.59 9.61 -2.05
CA LYS A 37 7.85 10.81 -2.43
C LYS A 37 7.11 10.60 -3.74
N CYS A 38 6.10 11.43 -3.97
CA CYS A 38 5.38 11.43 -5.24
C CYS A 38 6.34 11.71 -6.39
N GLU A 39 6.35 10.87 -7.40
CA GLU A 39 7.26 11.02 -8.54
C GLU A 39 6.84 12.15 -9.47
N ARG A 40 5.60 12.63 -9.37
CA ARG A 40 5.13 13.72 -10.23
C ARG A 40 5.29 15.10 -9.59
N CYS A 41 4.95 15.24 -8.31
CA CYS A 41 4.95 16.55 -7.68
C CYS A 41 5.89 16.67 -6.49
N GLY A 42 6.48 15.56 -6.05
CA GLY A 42 7.42 15.59 -4.94
C GLY A 42 6.80 15.58 -3.55
N TYR A 43 5.48 15.43 -3.45
CA TYR A 43 4.81 15.40 -2.15
C TYR A 43 5.35 14.25 -1.30
N ASN A 44 5.68 14.55 -0.04
CA ASN A 44 6.23 13.53 0.86
C ASN A 44 5.84 13.75 2.32
N LYS A 45 4.74 14.45 2.57
CA LYS A 45 4.37 14.81 3.95
C LYS A 45 3.64 13.72 4.71
N CYS A 46 2.86 12.90 4.01
CA CYS A 46 2.06 11.87 4.65
C CYS A 46 2.13 10.60 3.82
N VAL A 47 2.61 9.52 4.43
CA VAL A 47 2.75 8.24 3.73
C VAL A 47 1.39 7.72 3.27
N ASP A 48 0.35 7.96 4.06
CA ASP A 48 -0.99 7.49 3.70
C ASP A 48 -1.53 8.16 2.44
N ALA A 49 -0.99 9.31 2.07
CA ALA A 49 -1.38 10.01 0.85
C ALA A 49 -0.58 9.56 -0.36
N LEU A 50 0.39 8.67 -0.17
CA LEU A 50 1.17 8.13 -1.28
C LEU A 50 0.58 6.81 -1.72
N GLU A 51 0.46 6.63 -3.03
CA GLU A 51 -0.20 5.47 -3.62
C GLU A 51 0.62 4.92 -4.76
N PHE A 52 0.37 3.65 -5.10
CA PHE A 52 1.08 3.00 -6.19
C PHE A 52 0.19 2.96 -7.42
N HIS A 53 0.71 3.44 -8.53
CA HIS A 53 -0.01 3.44 -9.80
C HIS A 53 0.69 2.48 -10.77
N HIS A 54 -0.01 1.44 -11.21
CA HIS A 54 0.53 0.48 -12.17
C HIS A 54 0.65 1.15 -13.53
N LEU A 55 1.85 1.08 -14.11
CA LEU A 55 2.09 1.64 -15.43
C LEU A 55 1.37 0.85 -16.51
N ASP A 56 1.28 -0.47 -16.33
CA ASP A 56 0.58 -1.34 -17.25
C ASP A 56 -0.44 -2.16 -16.46
N PRO A 57 -1.73 -1.82 -16.53
CA PRO A 57 -2.74 -2.53 -15.74
C PRO A 57 -2.85 -4.02 -16.06
N THR A 58 -2.39 -4.44 -17.25
CA THR A 58 -2.48 -5.86 -17.62
C THR A 58 -1.51 -6.72 -16.85
N THR A 59 -0.49 -6.11 -16.23
CA THR A 59 0.48 -6.85 -15.41
C THR A 59 0.15 -6.82 -13.93
N LYS A 60 -1.00 -6.21 -13.57
CA LYS A 60 -1.36 -5.99 -12.18
C LYS A 60 -1.71 -7.27 -11.45
N GLU A 61 -1.04 -7.50 -10.34
CA GLU A 61 -1.38 -8.55 -9.40
C GLU A 61 -1.72 -7.86 -8.08
N ALA A 62 -2.83 -7.13 -8.09
CA ALA A 62 -3.18 -6.16 -7.06
C ALA A 62 -3.25 -6.73 -5.65
N LYS A 63 -3.44 -8.04 -5.54
CA LYS A 63 -3.55 -8.67 -4.23
C LYS A 63 -2.32 -8.48 -3.36
N ASN A 64 -1.18 -8.17 -3.97
CA ASN A 64 0.08 -8.20 -3.24
C ASN A 64 0.49 -6.88 -2.61
N LEU A 65 0.08 -5.74 -3.19
CA LEU A 65 0.52 -4.45 -2.67
C LEU A 65 -0.25 -4.06 -1.41
N GLY A 66 0.51 -3.64 -0.40
CA GLY A 66 -0.09 -3.15 0.84
C GLY A 66 -0.78 -4.21 1.67
N THR A 67 -0.50 -5.47 1.40
CA THR A 67 -1.12 -6.59 2.09
C THR A 67 -0.13 -7.20 3.08
N THR A 68 -0.46 -8.40 3.56
CA THR A 68 0.44 -9.16 4.42
C THR A 68 1.27 -10.19 3.64
N SER A 69 1.24 -10.12 2.31
CA SER A 69 2.08 -10.97 1.48
C SER A 69 3.56 -10.72 1.75
N ALA A 70 4.40 -11.67 1.37
CA ALA A 70 5.84 -11.51 1.55
C ALA A 70 6.31 -10.21 0.91
N ILE A 71 7.17 -9.48 1.62
CA ILE A 71 7.62 -8.16 1.15
C ILE A 71 8.35 -8.26 -0.18
N GLU A 72 9.03 -9.36 -0.44
CA GLU A 72 9.74 -9.56 -1.71
C GLU A 72 8.77 -9.59 -2.90
N LYS A 73 7.62 -10.24 -2.73
CA LYS A 73 6.60 -10.26 -3.77
C LYS A 73 6.01 -8.88 -3.98
N GLN A 74 5.83 -8.13 -2.88
CA GLN A 74 5.30 -6.78 -2.97
C GLN A 74 6.28 -5.85 -3.66
N LYS A 75 7.58 -6.04 -3.47
CA LYS A 75 8.58 -5.24 -4.17
C LYS A 75 8.56 -5.50 -5.67
N VAL A 76 8.39 -6.74 -6.08
CA VAL A 76 8.25 -7.08 -7.50
C VAL A 76 7.05 -6.36 -8.09
N GLU A 77 5.95 -6.33 -7.35
CA GLU A 77 4.76 -5.63 -7.83
C GLU A 77 4.98 -4.12 -7.85
N ALA A 78 5.66 -3.58 -6.83
CA ALA A 78 5.96 -2.15 -6.77
C ALA A 78 6.87 -1.71 -7.93
N ASP A 79 7.73 -2.59 -8.42
CA ASP A 79 8.59 -2.29 -9.57
C ASP A 79 7.77 -2.00 -10.82
N LYS A 80 6.53 -2.48 -10.88
CA LYS A 80 5.63 -2.23 -12.02
C LYS A 80 4.87 -0.93 -11.87
N CYS A 81 5.09 -0.20 -10.79
CA CYS A 81 4.32 0.99 -10.42
C CYS A 81 5.20 2.21 -10.31
N ILE A 82 4.58 3.37 -10.36
CA ILE A 82 5.20 4.60 -9.86
C ILE A 82 4.51 4.98 -8.56
N LEU A 83 5.23 5.69 -7.70
CA LEU A 83 4.69 6.18 -6.44
C LEU A 83 4.20 7.60 -6.67
N VAL A 84 2.93 7.84 -6.39
CA VAL A 84 2.32 9.16 -6.59
C VAL A 84 1.43 9.50 -5.41
N CYS A 85 1.19 10.80 -5.20
CA CYS A 85 0.24 11.19 -4.16
C CYS A 85 -1.19 11.00 -4.67
N ALA A 86 -2.15 11.05 -3.76
CA ALA A 86 -3.55 10.82 -4.10
C ALA A 86 -4.04 11.77 -5.19
N ASN A 87 -3.63 13.04 -5.14
CA ASN A 87 -3.99 14.02 -6.15
C ASN A 87 -3.45 13.65 -7.52
N CYS A 88 -2.15 13.38 -7.59
CA CYS A 88 -1.52 13.02 -8.86
C CYS A 88 -2.08 11.72 -9.40
N HIS A 89 -2.39 10.76 -8.53
CA HIS A 89 -2.99 9.50 -8.93
C HIS A 89 -4.34 9.72 -9.61
N ARG A 90 -5.15 10.59 -9.04
CA ARG A 90 -6.44 10.95 -9.64
C ARG A 90 -6.27 11.67 -10.95
N GLU A 91 -5.28 12.55 -11.04
CA GLU A 91 -5.00 13.26 -12.28
C GLU A 91 -4.60 12.29 -13.38
N ILE A 92 -3.75 11.31 -13.07
CA ILE A 92 -3.35 10.29 -14.02
C ILE A 92 -4.56 9.52 -14.53
N HIS A 93 -5.43 9.08 -13.63
CA HIS A 93 -6.63 8.36 -14.02
C HIS A 93 -7.55 9.20 -14.87
N ASN A 94 -7.66 10.49 -14.56
CA ASN A 94 -8.46 11.40 -15.36
C ASN A 94 -7.90 11.53 -16.77
N GLU A 95 -6.59 11.68 -16.88
CA GLU A 95 -5.92 11.77 -18.18
C GLU A 95 -6.15 10.51 -19.02
N LEU A 96 -6.01 9.34 -18.39
CA LEU A 96 -6.22 8.08 -19.08
C LEU A 96 -7.66 7.92 -19.55
N ARG A 97 -8.61 8.31 -18.70
CA ARG A 97 -10.03 8.17 -19.01
C ARG A 97 -10.47 9.10 -20.11
N ASN A 98 -9.89 10.30 -20.16
CA ASN A 98 -10.27 11.33 -21.13
C ASN A 98 -9.38 11.36 -22.37
N GLY A 99 -8.40 10.48 -22.44
CA GLY A 99 -7.50 10.42 -23.59
C GLY A 99 -6.51 11.57 -23.65
N MET A 100 -6.24 12.17 -22.48
CA MET A 100 -5.32 13.31 -22.42
C MET A 100 -4.12 13.03 -21.55
#